data_2de160cce3e9cfdd20a22a45c85e7813
#
_entry.id   2de160cce3e9cfdd20a22a45c85e7813
#
_cell.length_a   1.000
_cell.length_b   1.000
_cell.length_c   1.000
_cell.angle_alpha   90.00
_cell.angle_beta   90.00
_cell.angle_gamma   90.00
#
_symmetry.space_group_name_H-M   'P 1'
#
loop_
_entity.id
_entity.type
_entity.pdbx_description
1 polymer ?
#
loop_
_entity_poly.entity_id
_entity_poly.type
_entity_poly.pdbx_seq_one_letter_code
_entity_poly.pdbx_strand_id
1 'polypeptide(L)'
;DDESSTSLRSGHKAPESPLKWFVKSDKYFKGLLDNEKYNLQKESFEQIYVPDGYVDIVKASFMLNNKKIHGDKMISFESPVCTEVDSSEEFDYIQYQINNNKSLLLDYLNKVIG
;
A
#
# COMPACT_ATOMS: atom_id res chain seq x y z
N ASP A 1 19.82 11.01 1.25
CA ASP A 1 20.22 9.74 1.86
C ASP A 1 20.19 9.83 3.37
N ASP A 2 19.34 9.05 3.98
CA ASP A 2 19.26 8.92 5.43
C ASP A 2 20.06 7.68 5.84
N GLU A 3 21.24 7.89 6.45
CA GLU A 3 22.12 6.80 6.88
C GLU A 3 21.50 5.91 7.96
N SER A 4 20.55 6.44 8.73
CA SER A 4 19.86 5.69 9.78
C SER A 4 18.74 4.81 9.24
N SER A 5 18.32 5.01 8.00
CA SER A 5 17.25 4.23 7.41
C SER A 5 17.69 2.79 7.15
N THR A 6 16.75 1.86 7.25
CA THR A 6 16.99 0.43 7.02
C THR A 6 16.44 -0.05 5.69
N SER A 7 15.42 0.62 5.18
CA SER A 7 14.80 0.28 3.91
C SER A 7 13.97 1.46 3.39
N LEU A 8 13.50 1.33 2.15
CA LEU A 8 12.51 2.23 1.56
C LEU A 8 11.42 1.35 0.96
N ARG A 9 10.19 1.72 1.17
CA ARG A 9 9.07 0.96 0.66
C ARG A 9 7.98 1.85 0.10
N SER A 10 7.43 1.47 -1.05
CA SER A 10 6.31 2.18 -1.64
C SER A 10 4.98 1.76 -1.03
N GLY A 11 4.07 2.71 -0.95
CA GLY A 11 2.71 2.48 -0.49
C GLY A 11 1.80 3.59 -0.99
N HIS A 12 0.54 3.25 -1.20
CA HIS A 12 -0.49 4.21 -1.59
C HIS A 12 -1.52 4.38 -0.48
N LYS A 13 -2.26 5.47 -0.53
CA LYS A 13 -3.31 5.75 0.45
C LYS A 13 -4.38 4.67 0.40
N ALA A 14 -4.72 4.11 1.55
CA ALA A 14 -5.80 3.14 1.66
C ALA A 14 -7.14 3.83 1.41
N PRO A 15 -8.01 3.28 0.56
CA PRO A 15 -9.35 3.84 0.36
C PRO A 15 -10.24 3.66 1.59
N GLU A 16 -9.96 2.64 2.39
CA GLU A 16 -10.68 2.34 3.61
C GLU A 16 -9.70 2.10 4.76
N SER A 17 -10.10 2.51 5.98
CA SER A 17 -9.26 2.30 7.15
C SER A 17 -9.49 0.90 7.73
N PRO A 18 -8.45 0.06 7.83
CA PRO A 18 -8.57 -1.26 8.47
C PRO A 18 -8.90 -1.16 9.95
N LEU A 19 -8.76 0.02 10.56
CA LEU A 19 -9.12 0.26 11.96
C LEU A 19 -10.61 0.08 12.22
N LYS A 20 -11.44 0.16 11.18
CA LYS A 20 -12.89 -0.05 11.25
C LYS A 20 -13.34 -1.45 10.85
N TRP A 21 -12.42 -2.30 10.45
CA TRP A 21 -12.75 -3.63 9.90
C TRP A 21 -13.13 -4.60 11.01
N PHE A 22 -13.81 -5.67 10.60
CA PHE A 22 -14.29 -6.71 11.48
C PHE A 22 -13.72 -8.08 11.13
N VAL A 23 -13.59 -8.91 12.13
CA VAL A 23 -13.48 -10.36 11.94
C VAL A 23 -14.82 -10.99 12.28
N LYS A 24 -15.18 -12.08 11.61
CA LYS A 24 -16.40 -12.82 11.91
C LYS A 24 -16.08 -13.88 12.95
N SER A 25 -16.81 -13.83 14.06
CA SER A 25 -16.71 -14.81 15.13
C SER A 25 -18.12 -15.37 15.37
N ASP A 26 -18.34 -16.64 15.00
CA ASP A 26 -19.63 -17.28 15.01
C ASP A 26 -20.64 -16.49 14.15
N LYS A 27 -21.74 -16.01 14.73
CA LYS A 27 -22.74 -15.19 14.02
C LYS A 27 -22.54 -13.69 14.19
N TYR A 28 -21.49 -13.28 14.92
CA TYR A 28 -21.24 -11.86 15.22
C TYR A 28 -20.02 -11.34 14.50
N PHE A 29 -20.04 -10.06 14.18
CA PHE A 29 -18.83 -9.33 13.82
C PHE A 29 -18.18 -8.78 15.08
N LYS A 30 -16.85 -8.89 15.13
CA LYS A 30 -16.01 -8.30 16.16
C LYS A 30 -15.01 -7.37 15.49
N GLY A 31 -14.77 -6.19 16.07
CA GLY A 31 -13.76 -5.29 15.54
C GLY A 31 -12.40 -5.96 15.40
N LEU A 32 -11.70 -5.69 14.29
CA LEU A 32 -10.37 -6.21 14.04
C LEU A 32 -9.40 -5.78 15.13
N LEU A 33 -9.53 -4.53 15.57
CA LEU A 33 -8.80 -3.99 16.71
C LEU A 33 -9.72 -3.88 17.92
N ASP A 34 -9.21 -4.22 19.07
CA ASP A 34 -9.99 -4.30 20.33
C ASP A 34 -10.12 -2.92 21.01
N ASN A 35 -10.64 -1.92 20.28
CA ASN A 35 -10.71 -0.54 20.78
C ASN A 35 -11.93 0.25 20.33
N GLU A 36 -12.95 -0.42 19.81
CA GLU A 36 -14.22 0.19 19.36
C GLU A 36 -14.07 1.29 18.30
N LYS A 37 -12.94 1.37 17.62
CA LYS A 37 -12.71 2.39 16.58
C LYS A 37 -13.68 2.27 15.41
N TYR A 38 -14.32 1.11 15.24
CA TYR A 38 -15.36 0.93 14.22
C TYR A 38 -16.58 1.84 14.41
N ASN A 39 -16.74 2.44 15.60
CA ASN A 39 -17.80 3.41 15.91
C ASN A 39 -17.45 4.85 15.53
N LEU A 40 -16.19 5.13 15.20
CA LEU A 40 -15.73 6.47 14.88
C LEU A 40 -15.95 6.80 13.39
N GLN A 41 -16.03 8.09 13.09
CA GLN A 41 -16.12 8.56 11.73
C GLN A 41 -14.76 8.43 11.02
N LYS A 42 -14.78 8.29 9.69
CA LYS A 42 -13.57 8.11 8.88
C LYS A 42 -12.53 9.22 9.11
N GLU A 43 -12.99 10.44 9.26
CA GLU A 43 -12.14 11.61 9.47
C GLU A 43 -11.36 11.60 10.78
N SER A 44 -11.79 10.76 11.73
CA SER A 44 -11.14 10.63 13.04
C SER A 44 -9.90 9.73 13.01
N PHE A 45 -9.59 9.09 11.87
CA PHE A 45 -8.49 8.14 11.75
C PHE A 45 -7.29 8.77 11.06
N GLU A 46 -6.10 8.31 11.44
CA GLU A 46 -4.88 8.61 10.70
C GLU A 46 -4.95 8.04 9.29
N GLN A 47 -4.26 8.69 8.36
CA GLN A 47 -4.14 8.17 7.00
C GLN A 47 -3.32 6.87 7.03
N ILE A 48 -3.89 5.79 6.51
CA ILE A 48 -3.25 4.49 6.43
C ILE A 48 -2.79 4.24 4.99
N TYR A 49 -1.66 3.57 4.84
CA TYR A 49 -1.07 3.25 3.55
C TYR A 49 -1.02 1.75 3.33
N VAL A 50 -1.25 1.34 2.09
CA VAL A 50 -1.17 -0.06 1.67
C VAL A 50 0.15 -0.26 0.94
N PRO A 51 0.99 -1.20 1.36
CA PRO A 51 2.19 -1.53 0.58
C PRO A 51 1.79 -2.11 -0.77
N ASP A 52 2.43 -1.64 -1.83
CA ASP A 52 2.05 -1.98 -3.21
C ASP A 52 3.16 -2.65 -4.02
N GLY A 53 4.35 -2.76 -3.46
CA GLY A 53 5.44 -3.48 -4.12
C GLY A 53 6.06 -2.80 -5.34
N TYR A 54 5.74 -1.54 -5.63
CA TYR A 54 6.38 -0.83 -6.73
C TYR A 54 7.86 -0.62 -6.51
N VAL A 55 8.20 -0.22 -5.30
CA VAL A 55 9.59 0.01 -4.91
C VAL A 55 9.81 -0.59 -3.54
N ASP A 56 10.73 -1.52 -3.47
CA ASP A 56 11.24 -2.08 -2.23
C ASP A 56 12.76 -2.07 -2.29
N ILE A 57 13.38 -1.23 -1.48
CA ILE A 57 14.83 -1.13 -1.38
C ILE A 57 15.23 -1.47 0.05
N VAL A 58 16.15 -2.41 0.20
CA VAL A 58 16.58 -2.91 1.49
C VAL A 58 18.08 -2.70 1.63
N LYS A 59 18.49 -2.22 2.79
CA LYS A 59 19.91 -2.10 3.10
C LYS A 59 20.49 -3.49 3.38
N ALA A 60 21.37 -3.96 2.51
CA ALA A 60 21.92 -5.31 2.60
C ALA A 60 22.62 -5.59 3.95
N SER A 61 23.37 -4.62 4.46
CA SER A 61 24.05 -4.76 5.75
C SER A 61 23.05 -4.97 6.90
N PHE A 62 21.93 -4.25 6.88
CA PHE A 62 20.87 -4.42 7.87
C PHE A 62 20.27 -5.82 7.80
N MET A 63 19.92 -6.28 6.61
CA MET A 63 19.32 -7.59 6.40
C MET A 63 20.25 -8.72 6.87
N LEU A 64 21.52 -8.64 6.53
CA LEU A 64 22.51 -9.66 6.91
C LEU A 64 22.74 -9.69 8.41
N ASN A 65 22.82 -8.53 9.05
CA ASN A 65 23.12 -8.42 10.48
C ASN A 65 21.92 -8.77 11.37
N ASN A 66 20.71 -8.47 10.92
CA ASN A 66 19.49 -8.59 11.73
C ASN A 66 18.57 -9.74 11.31
N LYS A 67 18.85 -10.39 10.20
CA LYS A 67 18.01 -11.46 9.63
C LYS A 67 16.55 -11.03 9.44
N LYS A 68 16.34 -9.75 9.10
CA LYS A 68 15.05 -9.14 8.80
C LYS A 68 15.15 -8.40 7.49
N ILE A 69 14.07 -8.38 6.75
CA ILE A 69 14.01 -7.65 5.48
C ILE A 69 13.83 -6.15 5.75
N HIS A 70 12.85 -5.80 6.55
CA HIS A 70 12.56 -4.42 6.92
C HIS A 70 12.80 -4.20 8.40
N GLY A 71 13.30 -3.01 8.73
CA GLY A 71 13.49 -2.59 10.10
C GLY A 71 12.49 -1.51 10.50
N ASP A 72 12.75 -0.85 11.62
CA ASP A 72 11.87 0.17 12.17
C ASP A 72 11.96 1.51 11.43
N LYS A 73 13.05 1.75 10.71
CA LYS A 73 13.29 3.00 9.98
C LYS A 73 13.11 2.82 8.49
N MET A 74 11.91 2.53 8.11
CA MET A 74 11.51 2.31 6.73
C MET A 74 11.05 3.65 6.13
N ILE A 75 11.81 4.14 5.15
CA ILE A 75 11.43 5.37 4.45
C ILE A 75 10.19 5.11 3.62
N SER A 76 9.24 6.02 3.71
CA SER A 76 8.01 5.96 2.92
C SER A 76 8.22 6.57 1.55
N PHE A 77 7.77 5.88 0.53
CA PHE A 77 7.61 6.41 -0.82
C PHE A 77 6.13 6.33 -1.17
N GLU A 78 5.46 7.47 -1.21
CA GLU A 78 4.04 7.49 -1.54
C GLU A 78 3.84 7.34 -3.04
N SER A 79 3.16 6.27 -3.44
CA SER A 79 2.83 5.99 -4.82
C SER A 79 1.36 6.34 -5.10
N PRO A 80 1.00 6.63 -6.36
CA PRO A 80 -0.41 6.76 -6.71
C PRO A 80 -1.13 5.42 -6.58
N VAL A 81 -2.44 5.46 -6.36
CA VAL A 81 -3.24 4.24 -6.34
C VAL A 81 -3.21 3.61 -7.73
N CYS A 82 -2.76 2.38 -7.80
CA CYS A 82 -2.67 1.62 -9.04
C CYS A 82 -3.22 0.23 -8.82
N THR A 83 -3.62 -0.40 -9.92
CA THR A 83 -4.15 -1.76 -9.90
C THR A 83 -3.01 -2.76 -10.08
N GLU A 84 -2.91 -3.71 -9.15
CA GLU A 84 -2.02 -4.87 -9.30
C GLU A 84 -2.75 -5.95 -10.10
N VAL A 85 -2.01 -6.79 -10.83
CA VAL A 85 -2.59 -7.87 -11.63
C VAL A 85 -2.30 -9.20 -10.96
N ASP A 86 -3.23 -9.65 -10.13
CA ASP A 86 -3.20 -10.96 -9.50
C ASP A 86 -4.31 -11.88 -10.01
N SER A 87 -5.22 -11.36 -10.82
CA SER A 87 -6.36 -12.08 -11.36
C SER A 87 -6.70 -11.60 -12.77
N SER A 88 -7.50 -12.37 -13.50
CA SER A 88 -8.00 -11.97 -14.81
C SER A 88 -8.89 -10.74 -14.75
N GLU A 89 -9.65 -10.58 -13.67
CA GLU A 89 -10.51 -9.41 -13.46
C GLU A 89 -9.69 -8.13 -13.30
N GLU A 90 -8.59 -8.21 -12.56
CA GLU A 90 -7.67 -7.08 -12.40
C GLU A 90 -6.96 -6.73 -13.72
N PHE A 91 -6.61 -7.74 -14.51
CA PHE A 91 -6.07 -7.52 -15.85
C PHE A 91 -7.06 -6.78 -16.74
N ASP A 92 -8.32 -7.19 -16.73
CA ASP A 92 -9.38 -6.52 -17.51
C ASP A 92 -9.58 -5.08 -17.03
N TYR A 93 -9.50 -4.83 -15.74
CA TYR A 93 -9.63 -3.49 -15.18
C TYR A 93 -8.45 -2.59 -15.61
N ILE A 94 -7.24 -3.09 -15.60
CA ILE A 94 -6.07 -2.32 -16.09
C ILE A 94 -6.22 -2.02 -17.57
N GLN A 95 -6.69 -2.97 -18.36
CA GLN A 95 -6.93 -2.77 -19.78
C GLN A 95 -7.97 -1.69 -20.02
N TYR A 96 -9.04 -1.68 -19.21
CA TYR A 96 -10.04 -0.62 -19.23
C TYR A 96 -9.42 0.74 -18.90
N GLN A 97 -8.58 0.83 -17.88
CA GLN A 97 -7.91 2.07 -17.48
C GLN A 97 -7.02 2.61 -18.61
N ILE A 98 -6.27 1.75 -19.27
CA ILE A 98 -5.39 2.13 -20.38
C ILE A 98 -6.23 2.64 -21.56
N ASN A 99 -7.29 1.94 -21.93
CA ASN A 99 -8.15 2.29 -23.05
C ASN A 99 -8.92 3.60 -22.84
N ASN A 100 -9.12 3.98 -21.58
CA ASN A 100 -9.85 5.20 -21.22
C ASN A 100 -8.94 6.32 -20.71
N ASN A 101 -7.63 6.24 -20.98
CA ASN A 101 -6.63 7.23 -20.57
C ASN A 101 -6.61 7.51 -19.07
N LYS A 102 -6.84 6.48 -18.25
CA LYS A 102 -6.87 6.59 -16.80
C LYS A 102 -5.64 5.98 -16.12
N SER A 103 -4.59 5.69 -16.87
CA SER A 103 -3.35 5.16 -16.32
C SER A 103 -2.30 6.25 -16.18
N LEU A 104 -1.97 6.61 -14.94
CA LEU A 104 -0.92 7.59 -14.66
C LEU A 104 0.45 7.11 -15.12
N LEU A 105 0.70 5.81 -15.02
CA LEU A 105 1.97 5.23 -15.45
C LEU A 105 2.13 5.31 -16.97
N LEU A 106 1.06 5.01 -17.70
CA LEU A 106 1.08 5.12 -19.16
C LEU A 106 1.32 6.56 -19.60
N ASP A 107 0.66 7.52 -18.95
CA ASP A 107 0.86 8.93 -19.22
C ASP A 107 2.31 9.36 -18.99
N TYR A 108 2.90 8.90 -17.90
CA TYR A 108 4.30 9.14 -17.59
C TYR A 108 5.23 8.56 -18.66
N LEU A 109 5.00 7.28 -19.03
CA LEU A 109 5.80 6.61 -20.05
C LEU A 109 5.70 7.33 -21.39
N ASN A 110 4.53 7.77 -21.78
CA ASN A 110 4.34 8.52 -23.02
C ASN A 110 5.09 9.85 -23.02
N LYS A 111 5.24 10.50 -21.88
CA LYS A 111 6.02 11.73 -21.74
C LYS A 111 7.52 11.47 -21.86
N VAL A 112 7.98 10.36 -21.31
CA VAL A 112 9.44 10.05 -21.26
C VAL A 112 9.92 9.45 -22.57
N ILE A 113 9.13 8.58 -23.19
CA ILE A 113 9.52 7.82 -24.38
C ILE A 113 9.07 8.52 -25.66
N GLY A 114 7.94 9.18 -25.60
CA GLY A 114 7.34 9.83 -26.74
C GLY A 114 7.77 11.23 -26.99
#